data_9d227664bec4502a91a84b4cb33d1f81
#
_entry.id   9d227664bec4502a91a84b4cb33d1f81
#
_cell.length_a   1.000
_cell.length_b   1.000
_cell.length_c   1.000
_cell.angle_alpha   90.00
_cell.angle_beta   90.00
_cell.angle_gamma   90.00
#
_symmetry.space_group_name_H-M   'P 1'
#
loop_
_entity.id
_entity.type
_entity.pdbx_description
1 polymer ?
#
loop_
_entity_poly.entity_id
_entity_poly.type
_entity_poly.pdbx_seq_one_letter_code
_entity_poly.pdbx_strand_id
1 'polypeptide(L)'
;MTIKPFDPKFMKVGVLTAALQELTPRAVRDPDPDRAIEEWVQFAKELGASYIQLSAALHPTETDVPPEAMLDPVANTLDLRKPFDKERARRVRAALESAGIGISEVGYFDNMLHDDPAIRKKKYEFMLRAFDAAALLGVDAICGFVGRNQKHSMDQNLADFEEHFVPLLKEAKTRGLTFRVEQCPMPGWTTTDNWHNNIAYTPGTWIALHRICEKHGVGDQFRIHYDPSHAILMGQDTRSIFQYLKDTGYNFLIGGFHVKGQVTDAKGVSAWGSGGQTVERGDWIGGKPSPNAADHLNAWKKQIVLAEHELPGTARHDPLAYLQNRSVDWLDHQLAARELLKLDVANTHLVVEHEYPKARIQDRARVKPILQGSIAFVRHIDEAAACMYALQHEVLAAQNIPVQGIGREAYRS
;
A
#
# COMPACT_ATOMS: atom_id res chain seq x y z
N MET A 1 -20.74 -24.03 -32.95
CA MET A 1 -20.47 -23.01 -31.89
C MET A 1 -19.01 -23.13 -31.48
N THR A 2 -18.21 -22.13 -31.73
CA THR A 2 -16.84 -22.09 -31.20
C THR A 2 -16.95 -21.59 -29.76
N ILE A 3 -16.76 -22.50 -28.82
CA ILE A 3 -16.71 -22.10 -27.38
C ILE A 3 -15.45 -21.26 -27.22
N LYS A 4 -15.61 -20.02 -26.71
CA LYS A 4 -14.46 -19.17 -26.37
C LYS A 4 -13.63 -19.89 -25.30
N PRO A 5 -12.30 -19.99 -25.43
CA PRO A 5 -11.48 -20.64 -24.43
C PRO A 5 -11.67 -19.96 -23.07
N PHE A 6 -11.78 -20.75 -22.00
CA PHE A 6 -11.74 -20.28 -20.64
C PHE A 6 -10.30 -19.88 -20.31
N ASP A 7 -10.05 -18.59 -20.20
CA ASP A 7 -8.70 -18.02 -20.02
C ASP A 7 -8.72 -16.92 -18.94
N PRO A 8 -8.88 -17.29 -17.65
CA PRO A 8 -8.90 -16.34 -16.58
C PRO A 8 -7.54 -15.63 -16.44
N LYS A 9 -7.56 -14.32 -16.21
CA LYS A 9 -6.36 -13.52 -15.98
C LYS A 9 -6.14 -13.33 -14.49
N PHE A 10 -4.91 -13.56 -14.04
CA PHE A 10 -4.51 -13.46 -12.64
C PHE A 10 -3.67 -12.20 -12.40
N MET A 11 -3.80 -11.63 -11.21
CA MET A 11 -2.93 -10.57 -10.76
C MET A 11 -1.62 -11.15 -10.21
N LYS A 12 -0.61 -10.33 -10.11
CA LYS A 12 0.71 -10.70 -9.60
C LYS A 12 0.74 -10.54 -8.10
N VAL A 13 1.10 -11.59 -7.36
CA VAL A 13 1.14 -11.55 -5.88
C VAL A 13 2.56 -11.32 -5.40
N GLY A 14 2.71 -10.30 -4.57
CA GLY A 14 3.97 -9.89 -3.99
C GLY A 14 3.90 -9.57 -2.51
N VAL A 15 5.00 -9.10 -1.96
CA VAL A 15 5.12 -8.69 -0.56
C VAL A 15 5.95 -7.40 -0.45
N LEU A 16 5.53 -6.48 0.42
CA LEU A 16 6.31 -5.31 0.76
C LEU A 16 7.53 -5.73 1.59
N THR A 17 8.74 -5.27 1.23
CA THR A 17 9.96 -5.69 1.95
C THR A 17 9.97 -5.27 3.41
N ALA A 18 9.30 -4.18 3.78
CA ALA A 18 9.12 -3.79 5.17
C ALA A 18 8.37 -4.85 6.01
N ALA A 19 7.45 -5.63 5.39
CA ALA A 19 6.73 -6.71 6.05
C ALA A 19 7.64 -7.90 6.42
N LEU A 20 8.81 -8.03 5.80
CA LEU A 20 9.75 -9.12 6.08
C LEU A 20 10.47 -8.94 7.43
N GLN A 21 10.34 -7.79 8.04
CA GLN A 21 11.05 -7.39 9.26
C GLN A 21 12.59 -7.34 9.10
N GLU A 22 13.28 -6.98 10.16
CA GLU A 22 14.72 -6.88 10.14
C GLU A 22 15.36 -8.28 10.21
N LEU A 23 15.56 -8.89 9.05
CA LEU A 23 16.16 -10.22 8.93
C LEU A 23 17.68 -10.17 9.15
N THR A 24 18.31 -9.09 8.70
CA THR A 24 19.75 -8.88 8.82
C THR A 24 20.03 -7.76 9.81
N PRO A 25 20.80 -8.01 10.89
CA PRO A 25 21.17 -6.97 11.85
C PRO A 25 21.84 -5.77 11.17
N ARG A 26 21.58 -4.56 11.66
CA ARG A 26 22.15 -3.32 11.10
C ARG A 26 23.68 -3.35 11.03
N ALA A 27 24.34 -3.85 12.05
CA ALA A 27 25.80 -3.96 12.07
C ALA A 27 26.38 -4.77 10.90
N VAL A 28 25.60 -5.72 10.36
CA VAL A 28 25.99 -6.52 9.20
C VAL A 28 25.58 -5.84 7.90
N ARG A 29 24.42 -5.18 7.89
CA ARG A 29 23.85 -4.53 6.71
C ARG A 29 24.52 -3.20 6.38
N ASP A 30 24.78 -2.34 7.37
CA ASP A 30 25.23 -0.98 7.13
C ASP A 30 26.58 -0.88 6.40
N PRO A 31 27.56 -1.79 6.57
CA PRO A 31 28.77 -1.83 5.75
C PRO A 31 28.51 -2.21 4.28
N ASP A 32 27.59 -3.14 4.02
CA ASP A 32 27.21 -3.61 2.68
C ASP A 32 25.71 -3.84 2.61
N PRO A 33 24.90 -2.76 2.42
CA PRO A 33 23.44 -2.86 2.39
C PRO A 33 22.92 -3.75 1.25
N ASP A 34 23.66 -3.83 0.14
CA ASP A 34 23.24 -4.64 -1.01
C ASP A 34 23.42 -6.14 -0.77
N ARG A 35 24.25 -6.54 0.19
CA ARG A 35 24.36 -7.94 0.61
C ARG A 35 23.08 -8.46 1.26
N ALA A 36 22.39 -7.62 2.00
CA ALA A 36 21.14 -8.00 2.65
C ALA A 36 20.02 -8.28 1.63
N ILE A 37 20.08 -7.73 0.43
CA ILE A 37 19.08 -7.91 -0.62
C ILE A 37 18.95 -9.37 -1.01
N GLU A 38 20.03 -10.11 -1.12
CA GLU A 38 20.00 -11.55 -1.45
C GLU A 38 19.20 -12.33 -0.39
N GLU A 39 19.32 -11.95 0.89
CA GLU A 39 18.58 -12.58 1.97
C GLU A 39 17.08 -12.28 1.90
N TRP A 40 16.69 -11.04 1.63
CA TRP A 40 15.26 -10.69 1.51
C TRP A 40 14.61 -11.36 0.31
N VAL A 41 15.29 -11.33 -0.81
CA VAL A 41 14.83 -11.96 -2.06
C VAL A 41 14.64 -13.45 -1.86
N GLN A 42 15.60 -14.12 -1.25
CA GLN A 42 15.49 -15.54 -0.93
C GLN A 42 14.34 -15.81 0.05
N PHE A 43 14.18 -14.98 1.07
CA PHE A 43 13.09 -15.13 2.03
C PHE A 43 11.73 -14.89 1.37
N ALA A 44 11.58 -13.88 0.50
CA ALA A 44 10.36 -13.64 -0.26
C ALA A 44 10.00 -14.86 -1.14
N LYS A 45 10.99 -15.49 -1.77
CA LYS A 45 10.79 -16.74 -2.51
C LYS A 45 10.29 -17.86 -1.62
N GLU A 46 10.88 -18.05 -0.45
CA GLU A 46 10.44 -19.06 0.53
C GLU A 46 9.02 -18.81 1.04
N LEU A 47 8.56 -17.57 1.06
CA LEU A 47 7.19 -17.20 1.37
C LEU A 47 6.20 -17.52 0.23
N GLY A 48 6.69 -17.83 -0.96
CA GLY A 48 5.89 -18.06 -2.15
C GLY A 48 5.50 -16.76 -2.89
N ALA A 49 6.11 -15.63 -2.57
CA ALA A 49 5.92 -14.40 -3.33
C ALA A 49 6.55 -14.50 -4.72
N SER A 50 5.92 -13.92 -5.74
CA SER A 50 6.48 -13.81 -7.08
C SER A 50 7.09 -12.43 -7.34
N TYR A 51 6.75 -11.45 -6.51
CA TYR A 51 7.20 -10.06 -6.60
C TYR A 51 7.51 -9.49 -5.22
N ILE A 52 8.34 -8.47 -5.19
CA ILE A 52 8.54 -7.62 -4.02
C ILE A 52 8.23 -6.16 -4.38
N GLN A 53 7.61 -5.44 -3.46
CA GLN A 53 7.66 -3.98 -3.44
C GLN A 53 8.89 -3.60 -2.63
N LEU A 54 9.87 -3.00 -3.30
CA LEU A 54 11.16 -2.72 -2.70
C LEU A 54 11.13 -1.37 -1.99
N SER A 55 11.14 -1.36 -0.67
CA SER A 55 11.15 -0.13 0.11
C SER A 55 12.48 0.62 -0.03
N ALA A 56 12.38 1.95 -0.09
CA ALA A 56 13.46 2.88 0.16
C ALA A 56 13.09 3.78 1.34
N ALA A 57 14.03 4.12 2.19
CA ALA A 57 13.74 4.96 3.35
C ALA A 57 14.91 5.88 3.69
N LEU A 58 14.57 7.07 4.24
CA LEU A 58 15.55 7.93 4.89
C LEU A 58 15.92 7.36 6.26
N HIS A 59 17.10 7.73 6.75
CA HIS A 59 17.47 7.44 8.13
C HIS A 59 16.50 8.17 9.10
N PRO A 60 16.18 7.59 10.28
CA PRO A 60 15.27 8.23 11.25
C PRO A 60 15.61 9.67 11.63
N THR A 61 16.92 10.03 11.63
CA THR A 61 17.37 11.39 11.91
C THR A 61 17.17 12.36 10.74
N GLU A 62 16.77 11.88 9.58
CA GLU A 62 16.56 12.67 8.35
C GLU A 62 15.09 12.84 8.01
N THR A 63 14.20 12.34 8.85
CA THR A 63 12.74 12.43 8.69
C THR A 63 12.09 13.05 9.91
N ASP A 64 10.93 13.65 9.74
CA ASP A 64 10.08 14.21 10.79
C ASP A 64 9.22 13.17 11.51
N VAL A 65 9.22 11.93 11.01
CA VAL A 65 8.46 10.84 11.62
C VAL A 65 9.27 10.27 12.79
N PRO A 66 8.72 10.22 14.02
CA PRO A 66 9.40 9.59 15.14
C PRO A 66 9.77 8.14 14.82
N PRO A 67 10.93 7.63 15.27
CA PRO A 67 11.35 6.26 14.98
C PRO A 67 10.30 5.20 15.36
N GLU A 68 9.55 5.45 16.42
CA GLU A 68 8.48 4.58 16.90
C GLU A 68 7.24 4.61 15.98
N ALA A 69 7.10 5.68 15.21
CA ALA A 69 6.01 5.88 14.27
C ALA A 69 6.34 5.39 12.86
N MET A 70 7.60 5.04 12.61
CA MET A 70 8.00 4.56 11.28
C MET A 70 7.71 3.07 11.14
N LEU A 71 7.11 2.72 10.01
CA LEU A 71 7.03 1.35 9.52
C LEU A 71 8.46 0.89 9.18
N ASP A 72 9.15 0.35 10.15
CA ASP A 72 10.47 -0.24 9.99
C ASP A 72 11.41 0.54 9.03
N PRO A 73 11.83 1.74 9.42
CA PRO A 73 12.33 2.77 8.50
C PRO A 73 13.64 2.42 7.79
N VAL A 74 14.33 1.39 8.22
CA VAL A 74 15.66 1.05 7.67
C VAL A 74 15.93 -0.44 7.59
N ALA A 75 15.00 -1.28 7.99
CA ALA A 75 15.11 -2.72 7.75
C ALA A 75 14.59 -3.04 6.35
N ASN A 76 15.28 -3.92 5.65
CA ASN A 76 14.88 -4.42 4.34
C ASN A 76 14.60 -3.31 3.31
N THR A 77 15.33 -2.20 3.38
CA THR A 77 15.19 -1.08 2.47
C THR A 77 16.40 -0.93 1.58
N LEU A 78 16.17 -0.38 0.39
CA LEU A 78 17.24 0.01 -0.50
C LEU A 78 17.94 1.26 0.07
N ASP A 79 19.23 1.17 0.38
CA ASP A 79 19.98 2.31 0.92
C ASP A 79 20.35 3.28 -0.20
N LEU A 80 19.54 4.32 -0.35
CA LEU A 80 19.73 5.39 -1.33
C LEU A 80 20.50 6.59 -0.78
N ARG A 81 21.01 6.55 0.45
CA ARG A 81 21.96 7.55 0.96
C ARG A 81 23.28 7.48 0.22
N LYS A 82 23.66 6.27 -0.20
CA LYS A 82 24.79 6.01 -1.10
C LYS A 82 24.32 6.08 -2.56
N PRO A 83 25.17 6.50 -3.50
CA PRO A 83 24.85 6.47 -4.92
C PRO A 83 24.38 5.09 -5.36
N PHE A 84 23.24 5.06 -6.06
CA PHE A 84 22.71 3.84 -6.66
C PHE A 84 23.03 3.86 -8.14
N ASP A 85 24.10 3.17 -8.53
CA ASP A 85 24.63 3.15 -9.87
C ASP A 85 24.26 1.86 -10.64
N LYS A 86 24.72 1.76 -11.87
CA LYS A 86 24.46 0.60 -12.73
C LYS A 86 25.02 -0.69 -12.15
N GLU A 87 26.12 -0.66 -11.41
CA GLU A 87 26.72 -1.86 -10.82
C GLU A 87 25.87 -2.37 -9.65
N ARG A 88 25.44 -1.47 -8.76
CA ARG A 88 24.49 -1.84 -7.70
C ARG A 88 23.18 -2.36 -8.28
N ALA A 89 22.63 -1.70 -9.30
CA ALA A 89 21.41 -2.16 -9.96
C ALA A 89 21.59 -3.55 -10.59
N ARG A 90 22.74 -3.82 -11.21
CA ARG A 90 23.07 -5.16 -11.76
C ARG A 90 23.11 -6.23 -10.67
N ARG A 91 23.74 -5.93 -9.53
CA ARG A 91 23.80 -6.85 -8.38
C ARG A 91 22.41 -7.16 -7.84
N VAL A 92 21.56 -6.15 -7.64
CA VAL A 92 20.17 -6.33 -7.18
C VAL A 92 19.38 -7.17 -8.16
N ARG A 93 19.44 -6.86 -9.46
CA ARG A 93 18.75 -7.65 -10.47
C ARG A 93 19.23 -9.10 -10.51
N ALA A 94 20.53 -9.35 -10.40
CA ALA A 94 21.07 -10.70 -10.38
C ALA A 94 20.52 -11.53 -9.20
N ALA A 95 20.39 -10.93 -8.02
CA ALA A 95 19.76 -11.58 -6.86
C ALA A 95 18.29 -11.92 -7.13
N LEU A 96 17.52 -10.99 -7.69
CA LEU A 96 16.12 -11.18 -8.06
C LEU A 96 15.95 -12.28 -9.12
N GLU A 97 16.73 -12.22 -10.19
CA GLU A 97 16.71 -13.19 -11.28
C GLU A 97 17.05 -14.61 -10.78
N SER A 98 18.07 -14.74 -9.92
CA SER A 98 18.45 -16.04 -9.33
C SER A 98 17.36 -16.67 -8.48
N ALA A 99 16.52 -15.83 -7.87
CA ALA A 99 15.39 -16.26 -7.07
C ALA A 99 14.10 -16.43 -7.88
N GLY A 100 14.03 -15.90 -9.10
CA GLY A 100 12.81 -15.84 -9.90
C GLY A 100 11.79 -14.87 -9.34
N ILE A 101 12.25 -13.78 -8.69
CA ILE A 101 11.42 -12.73 -8.07
C ILE A 101 11.46 -11.47 -8.93
N GLY A 102 10.29 -10.87 -9.21
CA GLY A 102 10.20 -9.56 -9.84
C GLY A 102 10.08 -8.42 -8.82
N ILE A 103 10.22 -7.18 -9.28
CA ILE A 103 9.88 -5.99 -8.49
C ILE A 103 8.54 -5.46 -9.01
N SER A 104 7.61 -5.18 -8.10
CA SER A 104 6.33 -4.53 -8.45
C SER A 104 6.50 -3.02 -8.60
N GLU A 105 7.21 -2.43 -7.66
CA GLU A 105 7.49 -1.00 -7.59
C GLU A 105 8.56 -0.71 -6.53
N VAL A 106 9.15 0.48 -6.58
CA VAL A 106 9.98 0.99 -5.48
C VAL A 106 9.09 1.88 -4.60
N GLY A 107 9.10 1.65 -3.30
CA GLY A 107 8.30 2.38 -2.32
C GLY A 107 9.12 3.40 -1.54
N TYR A 108 8.70 4.67 -1.53
CA TYR A 108 9.21 5.69 -0.62
C TYR A 108 8.04 6.44 0.00
N PHE A 109 7.77 6.16 1.26
CA PHE A 109 6.60 6.61 1.99
C PHE A 109 6.96 7.73 2.95
N ASP A 110 6.79 8.99 2.51
CA ASP A 110 7.10 10.17 3.32
C ASP A 110 6.19 11.35 2.96
N ASN A 111 6.17 12.37 3.83
CA ASN A 111 5.42 13.61 3.64
C ASN A 111 6.15 14.54 2.65
N MET A 112 5.72 14.55 1.41
CA MET A 112 6.30 15.38 0.35
C MET A 112 5.85 16.85 0.40
N LEU A 113 4.81 17.15 1.19
CA LEU A 113 4.30 18.51 1.41
C LEU A 113 4.67 19.06 2.80
N HIS A 114 5.79 18.61 3.38
CA HIS A 114 6.26 19.07 4.68
C HIS A 114 6.31 20.61 4.74
N ASP A 115 5.87 21.18 5.87
CA ASP A 115 5.79 22.62 6.07
C ASP A 115 7.16 23.33 6.12
N ASP A 116 8.22 22.62 6.60
CA ASP A 116 9.59 23.13 6.55
C ASP A 116 10.19 22.95 5.13
N PRO A 117 10.55 24.06 4.44
CA PRO A 117 11.10 23.99 3.09
C PRO A 117 12.44 23.22 3.00
N ALA A 118 13.27 23.27 4.04
CA ALA A 118 14.56 22.59 4.05
C ALA A 118 14.39 21.06 4.16
N ILE A 119 13.44 20.62 5.00
CA ILE A 119 13.06 19.20 5.12
C ILE A 119 12.40 18.75 3.83
N ARG A 120 11.44 19.50 3.30
CA ARG A 120 10.78 19.19 2.03
C ARG A 120 11.78 19.04 0.88
N LYS A 121 12.78 19.91 0.79
CA LYS A 121 13.85 19.81 -0.21
C LYS A 121 14.63 18.51 -0.09
N LYS A 122 15.02 18.09 1.11
CA LYS A 122 15.72 16.82 1.34
C LYS A 122 14.89 15.62 0.90
N LYS A 123 13.59 15.60 1.22
CA LYS A 123 12.66 14.56 0.79
C LYS A 123 12.49 14.52 -0.72
N TYR A 124 12.39 15.68 -1.36
CA TYR A 124 12.35 15.80 -2.80
C TYR A 124 13.61 15.19 -3.46
N GLU A 125 14.79 15.58 -3.00
CA GLU A 125 16.07 15.08 -3.50
C GLU A 125 16.20 13.55 -3.31
N PHE A 126 15.70 13.02 -2.19
CA PHE A 126 15.67 11.59 -1.95
C PHE A 126 14.68 10.86 -2.87
N MET A 127 13.51 11.44 -3.13
CA MET A 127 12.55 10.88 -4.07
C MET A 127 13.15 10.79 -5.49
N LEU A 128 13.93 11.78 -5.92
CA LEU A 128 14.62 11.70 -7.20
C LEU A 128 15.62 10.53 -7.26
N ARG A 129 16.32 10.24 -6.15
CA ARG A 129 17.18 9.05 -6.06
C ARG A 129 16.36 7.76 -6.15
N ALA A 130 15.18 7.72 -5.55
CA ALA A 130 14.26 6.58 -5.67
C ALA A 130 13.78 6.40 -7.13
N PHE A 131 13.49 7.48 -7.84
CA PHE A 131 13.15 7.44 -9.27
C PHE A 131 14.31 6.90 -10.11
N ASP A 132 15.53 7.39 -9.88
CA ASP A 132 16.71 6.92 -10.60
C ASP A 132 16.97 5.43 -10.32
N ALA A 133 16.80 4.98 -9.07
CA ALA A 133 16.92 3.58 -8.70
C ALA A 133 15.85 2.71 -9.39
N ALA A 134 14.59 3.14 -9.40
CA ALA A 134 13.52 2.44 -10.10
C ALA A 134 13.81 2.29 -11.60
N ALA A 135 14.23 3.38 -12.26
CA ALA A 135 14.60 3.36 -13.67
C ALA A 135 15.79 2.42 -13.95
N LEU A 136 16.83 2.44 -13.11
CA LEU A 136 17.98 1.53 -13.22
C LEU A 136 17.62 0.06 -12.97
N LEU A 137 16.62 -0.19 -12.13
CA LEU A 137 16.09 -1.53 -11.87
C LEU A 137 15.12 -2.02 -12.96
N GLY A 138 14.71 -1.14 -13.88
CA GLY A 138 13.74 -1.47 -14.92
C GLY A 138 12.30 -1.55 -14.40
N VAL A 139 11.99 -0.82 -13.33
CA VAL A 139 10.68 -0.73 -12.71
C VAL A 139 9.98 0.53 -13.23
N ASP A 140 8.70 0.45 -13.52
CA ASP A 140 7.91 1.53 -14.13
C ASP A 140 7.05 2.33 -13.14
N ALA A 141 7.13 1.99 -11.85
CA ALA A 141 6.32 2.63 -10.83
C ALA A 141 7.07 2.90 -9.53
N ILE A 142 6.69 4.02 -8.91
CA ILE A 142 7.02 4.40 -7.54
C ILE A 142 5.72 4.37 -6.73
N CYS A 143 5.78 3.87 -5.49
CA CYS A 143 4.71 3.98 -4.51
C CYS A 143 5.12 4.92 -3.37
N GLY A 144 4.20 5.74 -2.89
CA GLY A 144 4.49 6.67 -1.79
C GLY A 144 3.31 7.54 -1.42
N PHE A 145 3.56 8.57 -0.60
CA PHE A 145 2.54 9.51 -0.17
C PHE A 145 2.67 10.88 -0.84
N VAL A 146 1.57 11.61 -0.89
CA VAL A 146 1.60 13.06 -1.14
C VAL A 146 2.01 13.79 0.15
N GLY A 147 1.40 13.42 1.25
CA GLY A 147 1.55 14.10 2.51
C GLY A 147 0.62 15.31 2.66
N ARG A 148 0.93 16.16 3.62
CA ARG A 148 0.18 17.39 3.93
C ARG A 148 1.07 18.41 4.62
N ASN A 149 0.90 19.66 4.28
CA ASN A 149 1.31 20.77 5.12
C ASN A 149 0.25 20.96 6.21
N GLN A 150 0.60 20.64 7.46
CA GLN A 150 -0.35 20.63 8.56
C GLN A 150 -0.80 22.04 8.98
N LYS A 151 -0.09 23.08 8.57
CA LYS A 151 -0.43 24.49 8.84
C LYS A 151 -1.42 25.05 7.82
N HIS A 152 -1.67 24.35 6.72
CA HIS A 152 -2.49 24.80 5.61
C HIS A 152 -3.88 24.15 5.60
N SER A 153 -4.87 24.92 5.14
CA SER A 153 -6.19 24.38 4.80
C SER A 153 -6.11 23.38 3.65
N MET A 154 -7.21 22.70 3.33
CA MET A 154 -7.24 21.78 2.18
C MET A 154 -6.98 22.54 0.87
N ASP A 155 -7.60 23.71 0.65
CA ASP A 155 -7.39 24.51 -0.57
C ASP A 155 -5.93 24.95 -0.72
N GLN A 156 -5.30 25.35 0.38
CA GLN A 156 -3.87 25.68 0.39
C GLN A 156 -3.00 24.44 0.12
N ASN A 157 -3.38 23.28 0.65
CA ASN A 157 -2.67 22.02 0.37
C ASN A 157 -2.83 21.57 -1.08
N LEU A 158 -3.95 21.86 -1.74
CA LEU A 158 -4.08 21.63 -3.19
C LEU A 158 -3.14 22.55 -3.99
N ALA A 159 -2.95 23.79 -3.54
CA ALA A 159 -1.96 24.70 -4.11
C ALA A 159 -0.51 24.23 -3.86
N ASP A 160 -0.22 23.77 -2.63
CA ASP A 160 1.09 23.15 -2.30
C ASP A 160 1.37 21.91 -3.16
N PHE A 161 0.36 21.09 -3.43
CA PHE A 161 0.48 19.97 -4.35
C PHE A 161 0.83 20.42 -5.78
N GLU A 162 0.14 21.42 -6.28
CA GLU A 162 0.43 21.98 -7.61
C GLU A 162 1.86 22.53 -7.69
N GLU A 163 2.31 23.23 -6.64
CA GLU A 163 3.64 23.85 -6.58
C GLU A 163 4.78 22.84 -6.36
N HIS A 164 4.57 21.86 -5.45
CA HIS A 164 5.68 21.02 -4.97
C HIS A 164 5.62 19.56 -5.43
N PHE A 165 4.45 19.00 -5.66
CA PHE A 165 4.32 17.60 -6.07
C PHE A 165 4.24 17.42 -7.59
N VAL A 166 3.62 18.35 -8.31
CA VAL A 166 3.59 18.31 -9.79
C VAL A 166 4.99 18.30 -10.39
N PRO A 167 5.98 19.05 -9.89
CA PRO A 167 7.37 18.90 -10.35
C PRO A 167 7.93 17.48 -10.21
N LEU A 168 7.61 16.76 -9.13
CA LEU A 168 8.00 15.36 -8.97
C LEU A 168 7.39 14.47 -10.06
N LEU A 169 6.12 14.68 -10.39
CA LEU A 169 5.47 13.93 -11.47
C LEU A 169 6.08 14.23 -12.84
N LYS A 170 6.56 15.44 -13.08
CA LYS A 170 7.33 15.78 -14.30
C LYS A 170 8.65 15.00 -14.34
N GLU A 171 9.35 14.92 -13.21
CA GLU A 171 10.56 14.11 -13.08
C GLU A 171 10.29 12.61 -13.25
N ALA A 172 9.18 12.10 -12.73
CA ALA A 172 8.72 10.73 -12.97
C ALA A 172 8.48 10.49 -14.46
N LYS A 173 7.79 11.43 -15.14
CA LYS A 173 7.51 11.35 -16.57
C LYS A 173 8.79 11.26 -17.41
N THR A 174 9.83 12.03 -17.11
CA THR A 174 11.11 11.98 -17.84
C THR A 174 11.80 10.63 -17.76
N ARG A 175 11.49 9.85 -16.73
CA ARG A 175 12.04 8.50 -16.48
C ARG A 175 11.08 7.38 -16.89
N GLY A 176 9.93 7.70 -17.46
CA GLY A 176 8.91 6.73 -17.84
C GLY A 176 8.21 6.09 -16.64
N LEU A 177 8.18 6.76 -15.48
CA LEU A 177 7.63 6.25 -14.25
C LEU A 177 6.20 6.75 -14.02
N THR A 178 5.40 5.91 -13.35
CA THR A 178 4.12 6.26 -12.74
C THR A 178 4.31 6.41 -11.23
N PHE A 179 3.73 7.43 -10.63
CA PHE A 179 3.67 7.60 -9.18
C PHE A 179 2.32 7.08 -8.67
N ARG A 180 2.35 6.00 -7.89
CA ARG A 180 1.18 5.40 -7.26
C ARG A 180 1.09 5.88 -5.82
N VAL A 181 0.13 6.77 -5.57
CA VAL A 181 -0.06 7.35 -4.23
C VAL A 181 -0.89 6.40 -3.38
N GLU A 182 -0.35 5.96 -2.26
CA GLU A 182 -1.13 5.23 -1.28
C GLU A 182 -2.05 6.18 -0.51
N GLN A 183 -3.31 5.77 -0.32
CA GLN A 183 -4.34 6.60 0.29
C GLN A 183 -4.36 6.55 1.82
N CYS A 184 -3.29 6.09 2.45
CA CYS A 184 -3.20 6.10 3.91
C CYS A 184 -3.48 7.51 4.48
N PRO A 185 -4.36 7.69 5.45
CA PRO A 185 -4.61 8.99 6.08
C PRO A 185 -3.43 9.48 6.92
N MET A 186 -2.48 8.63 7.26
CA MET A 186 -1.29 8.92 8.08
C MET A 186 -1.56 9.62 9.40
N PRO A 187 -2.38 9.04 10.27
CA PRO A 187 -2.71 9.68 11.55
C PRO A 187 -1.50 9.83 12.47
N GLY A 188 -0.49 8.98 12.34
CA GLY A 188 0.71 8.99 13.17
C GLY A 188 1.71 10.12 12.88
N TRP A 189 1.50 10.89 11.82
CA TRP A 189 2.39 12.02 11.47
C TRP A 189 2.04 13.32 12.15
N THR A 190 1.00 13.33 12.97
CA THR A 190 0.52 14.56 13.55
C THR A 190 0.88 14.72 15.02
N THR A 191 1.20 15.94 15.38
CA THR A 191 1.17 16.45 16.76
C THR A 191 -0.04 17.37 16.98
N THR A 192 -0.92 17.47 15.98
CA THR A 192 -2.12 18.33 15.97
C THR A 192 -3.38 17.47 15.90
N ASP A 193 -4.55 18.10 15.94
CA ASP A 193 -5.85 17.44 15.84
C ASP A 193 -6.20 16.97 14.41
N ASN A 194 -5.30 17.15 13.43
CA ASN A 194 -5.51 16.72 12.07
C ASN A 194 -5.35 15.20 11.95
N TRP A 195 -6.47 14.50 11.75
CA TRP A 195 -6.48 13.08 11.47
C TRP A 195 -5.82 12.73 10.14
N HIS A 196 -6.07 13.52 9.09
CA HIS A 196 -5.61 13.25 7.74
C HIS A 196 -4.33 14.04 7.43
N ASN A 197 -3.20 13.38 7.49
CA ASN A 197 -1.88 13.95 7.22
C ASN A 197 -1.32 13.57 5.84
N ASN A 198 -2.15 12.93 5.01
CA ASN A 198 -1.94 12.74 3.60
C ASN A 198 -3.22 13.18 2.88
N ILE A 199 -3.12 14.18 1.99
CA ILE A 199 -4.31 14.75 1.35
C ILE A 199 -4.97 13.82 0.33
N ALA A 200 -4.27 12.77 -0.13
CA ALA A 200 -4.79 11.79 -1.07
C ALA A 200 -5.55 10.63 -0.38
N TYR A 201 -6.43 10.92 0.58
CA TYR A 201 -7.06 9.91 1.43
C TYR A 201 -8.47 9.47 0.99
N THR A 202 -9.12 10.19 0.07
CA THR A 202 -10.49 9.85 -0.40
C THR A 202 -10.62 9.97 -1.92
N PRO A 203 -11.59 9.27 -2.54
CA PRO A 203 -11.80 9.36 -3.99
C PRO A 203 -12.04 10.77 -4.50
N GLY A 204 -12.73 11.61 -3.74
CA GLY A 204 -12.94 13.02 -4.10
C GLY A 204 -11.64 13.80 -4.19
N THR A 205 -10.73 13.59 -3.24
CA THR A 205 -9.41 14.23 -3.28
C THR A 205 -8.52 13.64 -4.38
N TRP A 206 -8.57 12.34 -4.66
CA TRP A 206 -7.83 11.74 -5.78
C TRP A 206 -8.18 12.37 -7.10
N ILE A 207 -9.49 12.58 -7.36
CA ILE A 207 -9.98 13.23 -8.56
C ILE A 207 -9.52 14.69 -8.64
N ALA A 208 -9.58 15.43 -7.51
CA ALA A 208 -9.10 16.81 -7.46
C ALA A 208 -7.61 16.91 -7.78
N LEU A 209 -6.79 16.06 -7.19
CA LEU A 209 -5.34 15.99 -7.44
C LEU A 209 -5.05 15.59 -8.89
N HIS A 210 -5.76 14.59 -9.43
CA HIS A 210 -5.58 14.18 -10.81
C HIS A 210 -5.91 15.30 -11.80
N ARG A 211 -6.97 16.08 -11.57
CA ARG A 211 -7.32 17.23 -12.41
C ARG A 211 -6.21 18.29 -12.44
N ILE A 212 -5.53 18.50 -11.31
CA ILE A 212 -4.34 19.35 -11.26
C ILE A 212 -3.24 18.74 -12.13
N CYS A 213 -3.01 17.42 -12.02
CA CYS A 213 -2.02 16.72 -12.84
C CYS A 213 -2.32 16.83 -14.34
N GLU A 214 -3.59 16.66 -14.75
CA GLU A 214 -4.03 16.81 -16.14
C GLU A 214 -3.72 18.22 -16.68
N LYS A 215 -4.04 19.26 -15.92
CA LYS A 215 -3.75 20.66 -16.26
C LYS A 215 -2.26 20.89 -16.58
N HIS A 216 -1.38 20.12 -15.94
CA HIS A 216 0.07 20.19 -16.13
C HIS A 216 0.65 19.12 -17.07
N GLY A 217 -0.19 18.32 -17.72
CA GLY A 217 0.22 17.28 -18.67
C GLY A 217 0.95 16.09 -18.02
N VAL A 218 0.67 15.81 -16.74
CA VAL A 218 1.22 14.69 -15.97
C VAL A 218 0.14 13.80 -15.37
N GLY A 219 -1.07 13.80 -15.93
CA GLY A 219 -2.18 12.98 -15.46
C GLY A 219 -1.89 11.47 -15.55
N ASP A 220 -1.12 11.04 -16.55
CA ASP A 220 -0.74 9.63 -16.71
C ASP A 220 0.27 9.16 -15.65
N GLN A 221 0.99 10.08 -15.04
CA GLN A 221 1.95 9.78 -13.99
C GLN A 221 1.34 9.65 -12.60
N PHE A 222 0.07 10.05 -12.42
CA PHE A 222 -0.61 10.01 -11.13
C PHE A 222 -1.59 8.85 -11.08
N ARG A 223 -1.39 7.91 -10.17
CA ARG A 223 -2.29 6.79 -9.88
C ARG A 223 -2.41 6.62 -8.36
N ILE A 224 -3.36 5.80 -7.96
CA ILE A 224 -3.59 5.44 -6.56
C ILE A 224 -3.13 4.00 -6.35
N HIS A 225 -2.37 3.78 -5.29
CA HIS A 225 -2.09 2.48 -4.72
C HIS A 225 -3.11 2.23 -3.61
N TYR A 226 -4.09 1.38 -3.87
CA TYR A 226 -5.24 1.23 -2.99
C TYR A 226 -4.99 0.20 -1.89
N ASP A 227 -5.17 0.61 -0.64
CA ASP A 227 -5.16 -0.25 0.54
C ASP A 227 -6.55 -0.26 1.20
N PRO A 228 -7.28 -1.38 1.18
CA PRO A 228 -8.61 -1.45 1.77
C PRO A 228 -8.61 -1.24 3.29
N SER A 229 -7.52 -1.50 3.99
CA SER A 229 -7.43 -1.27 5.44
C SER A 229 -7.63 0.20 5.80
N HIS A 230 -7.07 1.10 4.99
CA HIS A 230 -7.21 2.54 5.19
C HIS A 230 -8.62 3.04 4.89
N ALA A 231 -9.27 2.49 3.87
CA ALA A 231 -10.67 2.79 3.58
C ALA A 231 -11.59 2.39 4.74
N ILE A 232 -11.39 1.18 5.27
CA ILE A 232 -12.15 0.67 6.43
C ILE A 232 -11.90 1.54 7.66
N LEU A 233 -10.65 1.92 7.91
CA LEU A 233 -10.26 2.82 9.00
C LEU A 233 -11.03 4.15 8.94
N MET A 234 -11.30 4.63 7.73
CA MET A 234 -12.08 5.85 7.48
C MET A 234 -13.59 5.61 7.37
N GLY A 235 -14.07 4.39 7.61
CA GLY A 235 -15.50 4.03 7.49
C GLY A 235 -16.00 3.98 6.06
N GLN A 236 -15.13 3.74 5.09
CA GLN A 236 -15.46 3.67 3.68
C GLN A 236 -15.60 2.21 3.20
N ASP A 237 -16.49 2.00 2.23
CA ASP A 237 -16.70 0.70 1.59
C ASP A 237 -15.98 0.63 0.24
N THR A 238 -15.20 -0.41 0.03
CA THR A 238 -14.36 -0.59 -1.17
C THR A 238 -15.18 -0.64 -2.46
N ARG A 239 -16.27 -1.43 -2.50
CA ARG A 239 -17.11 -1.55 -3.70
C ARG A 239 -17.75 -0.20 -4.04
N SER A 240 -18.22 0.53 -3.06
CA SER A 240 -18.78 1.87 -3.22
C SER A 240 -17.76 2.87 -3.75
N ILE A 241 -16.51 2.79 -3.27
CA ILE A 241 -15.39 3.59 -3.82
C ILE A 241 -15.17 3.29 -5.30
N PHE A 242 -15.06 2.02 -5.67
CA PHE A 242 -14.82 1.63 -7.06
C PHE A 242 -16.00 1.99 -7.97
N GLN A 243 -17.22 1.83 -7.47
CA GLN A 243 -18.41 2.26 -8.20
C GLN A 243 -18.41 3.77 -8.43
N TYR A 244 -18.11 4.57 -7.40
CA TYR A 244 -18.00 6.02 -7.52
C TYR A 244 -16.94 6.44 -8.54
N LEU A 245 -15.76 5.79 -8.55
CA LEU A 245 -14.74 6.05 -9.56
C LEU A 245 -15.23 5.70 -10.98
N LYS A 246 -15.96 4.60 -11.13
CA LYS A 246 -16.54 4.21 -12.42
C LYS A 246 -17.59 5.22 -12.88
N ASP A 247 -18.51 5.61 -12.01
CA ASP A 247 -19.61 6.53 -12.34
C ASP A 247 -19.11 7.94 -12.68
N THR A 248 -17.98 8.33 -12.10
CA THR A 248 -17.32 9.62 -12.40
C THR A 248 -16.31 9.55 -13.54
N GLY A 249 -16.05 8.36 -14.11
CA GLY A 249 -15.12 8.16 -15.22
C GLY A 249 -13.63 8.07 -14.80
N TYR A 250 -13.34 8.01 -13.49
CA TYR A 250 -11.98 7.96 -12.94
C TYR A 250 -11.53 6.57 -12.48
N ASN A 251 -12.19 5.51 -12.95
CA ASN A 251 -11.88 4.13 -12.60
C ASN A 251 -10.52 3.60 -13.11
N PHE A 252 -9.79 4.40 -13.87
CA PHE A 252 -8.41 4.16 -14.27
C PHE A 252 -7.39 4.64 -13.23
N LEU A 253 -7.82 5.38 -12.20
CA LEU A 253 -6.89 5.92 -11.20
C LEU A 253 -6.22 4.85 -10.35
N ILE A 254 -6.87 3.72 -10.10
CA ILE A 254 -6.26 2.64 -9.32
C ILE A 254 -5.19 1.95 -10.17
N GLY A 255 -3.95 1.97 -9.67
CA GLY A 255 -2.78 1.41 -10.36
C GLY A 255 -2.13 0.22 -9.67
N GLY A 256 -2.51 -0.10 -8.43
CA GLY A 256 -1.98 -1.22 -7.64
C GLY A 256 -2.69 -1.35 -6.31
N PHE A 257 -2.37 -2.41 -5.57
CA PHE A 257 -3.03 -2.72 -4.31
C PHE A 257 -2.03 -3.15 -3.24
N HIS A 258 -2.11 -2.54 -2.06
CA HIS A 258 -1.72 -3.22 -0.85
C HIS A 258 -2.83 -4.15 -0.37
N VAL A 259 -2.43 -5.27 0.20
CA VAL A 259 -3.35 -6.27 0.73
C VAL A 259 -3.13 -6.38 2.22
N LYS A 260 -3.95 -5.64 2.95
CA LYS A 260 -3.95 -5.56 4.41
C LYS A 260 -5.39 -5.44 4.92
N GLY A 261 -5.73 -6.18 5.95
CA GLY A 261 -7.03 -6.06 6.63
C GLY A 261 -6.98 -5.06 7.78
N GLN A 262 -8.15 -4.65 8.24
CA GLN A 262 -8.32 -3.77 9.39
C GLN A 262 -9.50 -4.25 10.23
N VAL A 263 -9.36 -4.22 11.54
CA VAL A 263 -10.47 -4.39 12.49
C VAL A 263 -10.76 -3.04 13.14
N THR A 264 -12.02 -2.66 13.19
CA THR A 264 -12.46 -1.41 13.81
C THR A 264 -13.04 -1.66 15.21
N ASP A 265 -12.70 -0.78 16.15
CA ASP A 265 -13.36 -0.76 17.45
C ASP A 265 -14.68 0.02 17.36
N ALA A 266 -15.80 -0.69 17.46
CA ALA A 266 -17.13 -0.09 17.39
C ALA A 266 -17.37 1.00 18.45
N LYS A 267 -16.79 0.88 19.64
CA LYS A 267 -16.89 1.89 20.70
C LYS A 267 -16.10 3.14 20.35
N GLY A 268 -14.88 2.97 19.85
CA GLY A 268 -14.04 4.05 19.40
C GLY A 268 -14.69 4.80 18.23
N VAL A 269 -15.19 4.09 17.24
CA VAL A 269 -15.89 4.69 16.09
C VAL A 269 -17.15 5.44 16.53
N SER A 270 -17.94 4.90 17.47
CA SER A 270 -19.13 5.56 17.99
C SER A 270 -18.82 6.84 18.79
N ALA A 271 -17.69 6.84 19.50
CA ALA A 271 -17.30 7.98 20.35
C ALA A 271 -16.56 9.09 19.58
N TRP A 272 -15.77 8.73 18.57
CA TRP A 272 -14.76 9.60 17.95
C TRP A 272 -14.88 9.69 16.41
N GLY A 273 -15.83 9.01 15.81
CA GLY A 273 -15.97 8.88 14.37
C GLY A 273 -14.98 7.89 13.77
N SER A 274 -14.74 7.99 12.46
CA SER A 274 -13.92 7.03 11.71
C SER A 274 -12.47 6.92 12.18
N GLY A 275 -11.95 7.92 12.88
CA GLY A 275 -10.62 7.89 13.49
C GLY A 275 -10.55 7.32 14.90
N GLY A 276 -11.70 7.04 15.52
CA GLY A 276 -11.78 6.73 16.95
C GLY A 276 -11.11 5.43 17.37
N GLN A 277 -10.99 4.48 16.45
CA GLN A 277 -10.32 3.22 16.71
C GLN A 277 -8.80 3.34 16.87
N THR A 278 -8.21 4.47 16.53
CA THR A 278 -6.76 4.65 16.55
C THR A 278 -6.26 5.53 17.68
N VAL A 279 -7.18 6.16 18.46
CA VAL A 279 -6.82 7.10 19.51
C VAL A 279 -7.29 6.62 20.88
N GLU A 280 -6.45 6.81 21.87
CA GLU A 280 -6.79 6.61 23.27
C GLU A 280 -7.70 7.73 23.74
N ARG A 281 -8.71 7.37 24.55
CA ARG A 281 -9.80 8.25 24.97
C ARG A 281 -9.38 9.58 25.61
N GLY A 282 -8.25 9.61 26.28
CA GLY A 282 -7.78 10.79 27.02
C GLY A 282 -7.10 11.82 26.15
N ASP A 283 -6.63 11.43 25.00
CA ASP A 283 -5.66 12.20 24.22
C ASP A 283 -6.29 13.30 23.39
N TRP A 284 -7.56 13.13 23.02
CA TRP A 284 -8.29 14.07 22.17
C TRP A 284 -9.34 14.92 22.90
N ILE A 285 -9.59 14.62 24.18
CA ILE A 285 -10.52 15.41 24.99
C ILE A 285 -9.93 16.80 25.26
N GLY A 286 -10.59 17.82 24.73
CA GLY A 286 -10.18 19.21 24.92
C GLY A 286 -9.23 19.77 23.87
N GLY A 287 -9.07 19.09 22.72
CA GLY A 287 -8.29 19.59 21.58
C GLY A 287 -6.79 19.74 21.87
N LYS A 288 -6.26 18.98 22.82
CA LYS A 288 -4.82 18.96 23.09
C LYS A 288 -4.19 17.80 22.34
N PRO A 289 -3.08 18.03 21.60
CA PRO A 289 -2.31 16.97 21.02
C PRO A 289 -1.88 16.00 22.13
N SER A 290 -1.83 14.71 21.85
CA SER A 290 -1.20 13.79 22.77
C SER A 290 0.24 14.24 23.03
N PRO A 291 0.68 14.26 24.31
CA PRO A 291 2.09 14.51 24.62
C PRO A 291 3.01 13.43 24.04
N ASN A 292 2.45 12.37 23.51
CA ASN A 292 3.18 11.23 22.98
C ASN A 292 2.53 10.70 21.70
N ALA A 293 2.88 11.29 20.56
CA ALA A 293 2.43 10.84 19.23
C ALA A 293 2.76 9.35 18.97
N ALA A 294 3.82 8.82 19.57
CA ALA A 294 4.18 7.42 19.50
C ALA A 294 3.14 6.51 20.17
N ASP A 295 2.44 6.98 21.21
CA ASP A 295 1.40 6.18 21.86
C ASP A 295 0.14 6.07 20.99
N HIS A 296 -0.21 7.10 20.25
CA HIS A 296 -1.31 7.04 19.27
C HIS A 296 -1.01 6.05 18.16
N LEU A 297 0.18 6.11 17.61
CA LEU A 297 0.59 5.18 16.57
C LEU A 297 0.67 3.74 17.11
N ASN A 298 1.13 3.57 18.35
CA ASN A 298 1.17 2.26 18.99
C ASN A 298 -0.24 1.70 19.22
N ALA A 299 -1.22 2.52 19.57
CA ALA A 299 -2.61 2.11 19.68
C ALA A 299 -3.17 1.73 18.29
N TRP A 300 -2.90 2.53 17.28
CA TRP A 300 -3.29 2.26 15.90
C TRP A 300 -2.64 0.97 15.36
N LYS A 301 -1.33 0.83 15.48
CA LYS A 301 -0.60 -0.39 15.11
C LYS A 301 -1.08 -1.60 15.91
N LYS A 302 -1.35 -1.44 17.20
CA LYS A 302 -1.87 -2.51 18.05
C LYS A 302 -3.20 -3.05 17.54
N GLN A 303 -4.09 -2.19 17.06
CA GLN A 303 -5.37 -2.61 16.50
C GLN A 303 -5.24 -3.32 15.16
N ILE A 304 -4.40 -2.82 14.26
CA ILE A 304 -4.11 -3.47 12.99
C ILE A 304 -3.53 -4.87 13.21
N VAL A 305 -2.65 -5.00 14.18
CA VAL A 305 -1.94 -6.24 14.47
C VAL A 305 -2.74 -7.22 15.32
N LEU A 306 -3.57 -6.73 16.25
CA LEU A 306 -4.52 -7.59 16.98
C LEU A 306 -5.38 -8.38 16.01
N ALA A 307 -5.82 -7.76 14.92
CA ALA A 307 -6.56 -8.44 13.88
C ALA A 307 -5.77 -9.54 13.17
N GLU A 308 -4.46 -9.43 13.13
CA GLU A 308 -3.59 -10.33 12.38
C GLU A 308 -2.91 -11.40 13.25
N HIS A 309 -2.60 -11.09 14.51
CA HIS A 309 -1.75 -11.92 15.36
C HIS A 309 -2.38 -12.47 16.62
N GLU A 310 -3.42 -11.83 17.14
CA GLU A 310 -4.03 -12.23 18.42
C GLU A 310 -5.30 -13.05 18.26
N LEU A 311 -5.58 -13.53 17.06
CA LEU A 311 -6.65 -14.51 16.88
C LEU A 311 -6.30 -15.81 17.62
N PRO A 312 -7.28 -16.46 18.27
CA PRO A 312 -7.07 -17.71 18.98
C PRO A 312 -6.33 -18.74 18.12
N GLY A 313 -5.58 -19.63 18.75
CA GLY A 313 -4.67 -20.57 18.08
C GLY A 313 -5.26 -21.38 16.92
N THR A 314 -6.57 -21.55 16.87
CA THR A 314 -7.30 -22.17 15.76
C THR A 314 -7.25 -21.34 14.47
N ALA A 315 -7.24 -20.02 14.56
CA ALA A 315 -7.16 -19.14 13.40
C ALA A 315 -5.75 -19.09 12.78
N ARG A 316 -4.72 -19.49 13.51
CA ARG A 316 -3.35 -19.58 13.00
C ARG A 316 -3.16 -20.72 11.99
N HIS A 317 -4.02 -21.71 12.01
CA HIS A 317 -3.98 -22.88 11.16
C HIS A 317 -5.08 -22.91 10.10
N ASP A 318 -6.04 -22.00 10.19
CA ASP A 318 -7.12 -21.84 9.21
C ASP A 318 -7.06 -20.44 8.58
N PRO A 319 -6.46 -20.32 7.38
CA PRO A 319 -6.40 -19.05 6.67
C PRO A 319 -7.78 -18.44 6.39
N LEU A 320 -8.81 -19.26 6.19
CA LEU A 320 -10.17 -18.79 5.97
C LEU A 320 -10.78 -18.19 7.25
N ALA A 321 -10.63 -18.85 8.39
CA ALA A 321 -11.07 -18.31 9.67
C ALA A 321 -10.32 -17.02 10.05
N TYR A 322 -9.03 -16.95 9.72
CA TYR A 322 -8.21 -15.75 9.88
C TYR A 322 -8.75 -14.58 9.07
N LEU A 323 -9.27 -14.84 7.90
CA LEU A 323 -9.75 -13.84 6.96
C LEU A 323 -11.22 -13.46 7.17
N GLN A 324 -12.03 -14.36 7.73
CA GLN A 324 -13.40 -14.06 8.14
C GLN A 324 -13.46 -13.02 9.27
N ASN A 325 -12.40 -12.90 10.06
CA ASN A 325 -12.30 -11.89 11.12
C ASN A 325 -11.79 -10.52 10.64
N ARG A 326 -11.52 -10.38 9.34
CA ARG A 326 -11.17 -9.10 8.75
C ARG A 326 -12.42 -8.40 8.23
N SER A 327 -12.44 -7.08 8.36
CA SER A 327 -13.54 -6.26 7.82
C SER A 327 -13.54 -6.14 6.29
N VAL A 328 -12.61 -6.84 5.61
CA VAL A 328 -12.53 -6.89 4.15
C VAL A 328 -13.14 -8.19 3.64
N ASP A 329 -14.16 -8.08 2.81
CA ASP A 329 -14.60 -9.18 1.96
C ASP A 329 -13.66 -9.25 0.75
N TRP A 330 -12.62 -10.08 0.85
CA TRP A 330 -11.58 -10.15 -0.17
C TRP A 330 -12.07 -10.67 -1.51
N LEU A 331 -13.05 -11.55 -1.51
CA LEU A 331 -13.62 -12.04 -2.77
C LEU A 331 -14.42 -10.92 -3.46
N ASP A 332 -15.25 -10.21 -2.72
CA ASP A 332 -16.00 -9.06 -3.24
C ASP A 332 -15.05 -7.94 -3.69
N HIS A 333 -13.98 -7.67 -2.93
CA HIS A 333 -12.94 -6.72 -3.30
C HIS A 333 -12.33 -7.06 -4.66
N GLN A 334 -11.91 -8.31 -4.87
CA GLN A 334 -11.27 -8.75 -6.11
C GLN A 334 -12.25 -8.77 -7.29
N LEU A 335 -13.49 -9.18 -7.08
CA LEU A 335 -14.55 -9.11 -8.08
C LEU A 335 -14.88 -7.67 -8.45
N ALA A 336 -15.07 -6.79 -7.46
CA ALA A 336 -15.34 -5.37 -7.68
C ALA A 336 -14.20 -4.69 -8.45
N ALA A 337 -12.95 -5.01 -8.13
CA ALA A 337 -11.80 -4.48 -8.84
C ALA A 337 -11.84 -4.84 -10.34
N ARG A 338 -12.16 -6.10 -10.66
CA ARG A 338 -12.25 -6.57 -12.05
C ARG A 338 -13.46 -6.02 -12.81
N GLU A 339 -14.59 -5.84 -12.13
CA GLU A 339 -15.85 -5.36 -12.72
C GLU A 339 -15.89 -3.85 -12.92
N LEU A 340 -15.30 -3.10 -12.01
CA LEU A 340 -15.53 -1.66 -11.90
C LEU A 340 -14.32 -0.83 -12.34
N LEU A 341 -13.11 -1.36 -12.22
CA LEU A 341 -11.89 -0.63 -12.54
C LEU A 341 -11.34 -0.97 -13.94
N LYS A 342 -10.62 -0.05 -14.52
CA LYS A 342 -9.90 -0.25 -15.80
C LYS A 342 -8.48 -0.74 -15.51
N LEU A 343 -8.36 -1.99 -15.05
CA LEU A 343 -7.08 -2.60 -14.70
C LEU A 343 -6.48 -3.35 -15.89
N ASP A 344 -5.18 -3.23 -16.05
CA ASP A 344 -4.39 -4.27 -16.73
C ASP A 344 -4.13 -5.39 -15.73
N VAL A 345 -5.10 -6.32 -15.63
CA VAL A 345 -5.11 -7.38 -14.61
C VAL A 345 -3.80 -8.17 -14.58
N ALA A 346 -3.26 -8.53 -15.75
CA ALA A 346 -2.04 -9.32 -15.85
C ALA A 346 -0.78 -8.57 -15.38
N ASN A 347 -0.83 -7.25 -15.32
CA ASN A 347 0.26 -6.39 -14.85
C ASN A 347 -0.08 -5.65 -13.53
N THR A 348 -1.23 -5.94 -12.93
CA THR A 348 -1.61 -5.42 -11.62
C THR A 348 -1.00 -6.28 -10.51
N HIS A 349 -0.48 -5.63 -9.48
CA HIS A 349 0.14 -6.29 -8.33
C HIS A 349 -0.76 -6.22 -7.10
N LEU A 350 -0.82 -7.33 -6.37
CA LEU A 350 -1.40 -7.47 -5.04
C LEU A 350 -0.23 -7.63 -4.06
N VAL A 351 0.09 -6.58 -3.35
CA VAL A 351 1.27 -6.53 -2.47
C VAL A 351 0.84 -6.75 -1.03
N VAL A 352 1.21 -7.89 -0.46
CA VAL A 352 0.94 -8.20 0.95
C VAL A 352 1.76 -7.27 1.83
N GLU A 353 1.07 -6.55 2.71
CA GLU A 353 1.65 -5.69 3.70
C GLU A 353 1.27 -6.16 5.10
N HIS A 354 2.24 -6.18 6.00
CA HIS A 354 2.04 -6.45 7.42
C HIS A 354 2.77 -5.43 8.27
N GLU A 355 2.07 -4.91 9.24
CA GLU A 355 2.61 -4.05 10.27
C GLU A 355 2.63 -4.80 11.60
N TYR A 356 3.75 -4.70 12.32
CA TYR A 356 3.93 -5.40 13.59
C TYR A 356 4.06 -4.40 14.73
N PRO A 357 3.42 -4.63 15.91
CA PRO A 357 3.53 -3.69 17.00
C PRO A 357 4.90 -3.71 17.65
N LYS A 358 5.35 -2.55 18.05
CA LYS A 358 6.45 -2.19 18.98
C LYS A 358 7.75 -2.99 18.91
N ALA A 359 7.69 -4.30 18.84
CA ALA A 359 8.87 -5.15 18.78
C ALA A 359 9.08 -5.55 17.33
N ARG A 360 10.18 -5.12 16.77
CA ARG A 360 10.68 -5.69 15.54
C ARG A 360 10.84 -7.18 15.76
N ILE A 361 10.07 -7.95 15.02
CA ILE A 361 10.13 -9.39 15.13
C ILE A 361 11.26 -9.85 14.22
N GLN A 362 12.45 -10.02 14.76
CA GLN A 362 13.58 -10.62 14.06
C GLN A 362 13.47 -12.14 13.95
N ASP A 363 12.33 -12.71 14.29
CA ASP A 363 12.13 -14.15 14.34
C ASP A 363 11.44 -14.66 13.06
N ARG A 364 12.26 -15.17 12.14
CA ARG A 364 11.79 -15.82 10.90
C ARG A 364 10.77 -16.91 11.16
N ALA A 365 10.94 -17.70 12.23
CA ALA A 365 10.04 -18.79 12.53
C ALA A 365 8.62 -18.30 12.86
N ARG A 366 8.50 -17.07 13.36
CA ARG A 366 7.20 -16.45 13.66
C ARG A 366 6.64 -15.70 12.45
N VAL A 367 7.46 -14.96 11.73
CA VAL A 367 7.04 -14.13 10.57
C VAL A 367 6.66 -15.01 9.37
N LYS A 368 7.44 -16.06 9.11
CA LYS A 368 7.28 -16.92 7.95
C LYS A 368 5.89 -17.50 7.77
N PRO A 369 5.30 -18.22 8.75
CA PRO A 369 3.99 -18.83 8.57
C PRO A 369 2.87 -17.80 8.37
N ILE A 370 2.99 -16.61 8.96
CA ILE A 370 2.02 -15.53 8.82
C ILE A 370 2.03 -15.01 7.37
N LEU A 371 3.19 -14.67 6.86
CA LEU A 371 3.32 -14.14 5.50
C LEU A 371 3.03 -15.21 4.44
N GLN A 372 3.48 -16.45 4.65
CA GLN A 372 3.14 -17.57 3.75
C GLN A 372 1.63 -17.77 3.66
N GLY A 373 0.94 -17.78 4.79
CA GLY A 373 -0.52 -17.90 4.83
C GLY A 373 -1.21 -16.74 4.11
N SER A 374 -0.74 -15.51 4.32
CA SER A 374 -1.30 -14.33 3.66
C SER A 374 -1.09 -14.34 2.15
N ILE A 375 0.12 -14.68 1.69
CA ILE A 375 0.43 -14.75 0.25
C ILE A 375 -0.37 -15.87 -0.43
N ALA A 376 -0.43 -17.04 0.17
CA ALA A 376 -1.20 -18.18 -0.36
C ALA A 376 -2.69 -17.83 -0.46
N PHE A 377 -3.22 -17.19 0.57
CA PHE A 377 -4.61 -16.77 0.58
C PHE A 377 -4.93 -15.73 -0.49
N VAL A 378 -4.13 -14.67 -0.60
CA VAL A 378 -4.34 -13.63 -1.61
C VAL A 378 -4.33 -14.23 -3.01
N ARG A 379 -3.40 -15.15 -3.28
CA ARG A 379 -3.35 -15.88 -4.55
C ARG A 379 -4.62 -16.71 -4.80
N HIS A 380 -5.06 -17.44 -3.79
CA HIS A 380 -6.26 -18.27 -3.91
C HIS A 380 -7.54 -17.45 -4.14
N ILE A 381 -7.68 -16.33 -3.46
CA ILE A 381 -8.81 -15.41 -3.69
C ILE A 381 -8.75 -14.78 -5.07
N ASP A 382 -7.58 -14.37 -5.52
CA ASP A 382 -7.42 -13.82 -6.88
C ASP A 382 -7.79 -14.86 -7.96
N GLU A 383 -7.34 -16.09 -7.79
CA GLU A 383 -7.68 -17.21 -8.69
C GLU A 383 -9.20 -17.46 -8.71
N ALA A 384 -9.84 -17.50 -7.54
CA ALA A 384 -11.29 -17.68 -7.43
C ALA A 384 -12.04 -16.54 -8.12
N ALA A 385 -11.68 -15.29 -7.83
CA ALA A 385 -12.30 -14.11 -8.43
C ALA A 385 -12.08 -14.07 -9.95
N ALA A 386 -10.88 -14.41 -10.42
CA ALA A 386 -10.56 -14.44 -11.83
C ALA A 386 -11.41 -15.50 -12.58
N CYS A 387 -11.54 -16.69 -12.02
CA CYS A 387 -12.35 -17.75 -12.59
C CYS A 387 -13.84 -17.37 -12.61
N MET A 388 -14.35 -16.81 -11.54
CA MET A 388 -15.75 -16.34 -11.46
C MET A 388 -16.01 -15.23 -12.47
N TYR A 389 -15.13 -14.24 -12.56
CA TYR A 389 -15.25 -13.15 -13.51
C TYR A 389 -15.21 -13.64 -14.97
N ALA A 390 -14.25 -14.49 -15.32
CA ALA A 390 -14.13 -15.04 -16.66
C ALA A 390 -15.35 -15.89 -17.03
N LEU A 391 -15.86 -16.71 -16.11
CA LEU A 391 -17.07 -17.49 -16.34
C LEU A 391 -18.28 -16.58 -16.62
N GLN A 392 -18.49 -15.57 -15.82
CA GLN A 392 -19.65 -14.66 -15.96
C GLN A 392 -19.57 -13.82 -17.23
N HIS A 393 -18.45 -13.17 -17.46
CA HIS A 393 -18.33 -12.10 -18.45
C HIS A 393 -17.76 -12.61 -19.80
N GLU A 394 -16.96 -13.65 -19.81
CA GLU A 394 -16.33 -14.13 -21.02
C GLU A 394 -17.04 -15.34 -21.62
N VAL A 395 -17.50 -16.26 -20.80
CA VAL A 395 -18.14 -17.50 -21.27
C VAL A 395 -19.66 -17.34 -21.39
N LEU A 396 -20.33 -17.00 -20.32
CA LEU A 396 -21.80 -16.93 -20.30
C LEU A 396 -22.33 -15.77 -21.14
N ALA A 397 -21.70 -14.59 -21.06
CA ALA A 397 -22.08 -13.46 -21.88
C ALA A 397 -21.91 -13.71 -23.38
N ALA A 398 -20.82 -14.38 -23.77
CA ALA A 398 -20.56 -14.75 -25.16
C ALA A 398 -21.60 -15.76 -25.72
N GLN A 399 -22.27 -16.50 -24.85
CA GLN A 399 -23.32 -17.46 -25.19
C GLN A 399 -24.74 -16.90 -25.05
N ASN A 400 -24.89 -15.60 -24.73
CA ASN A 400 -26.15 -14.96 -24.42
C ASN A 400 -26.91 -15.66 -23.27
N ILE A 401 -26.21 -16.31 -22.36
CA ILE A 401 -26.80 -16.91 -21.18
C ILE A 401 -26.94 -15.80 -20.13
N PRO A 402 -28.17 -15.50 -19.64
CA PRO A 402 -28.35 -14.50 -18.59
C PRO A 402 -27.58 -14.89 -17.35
N VAL A 403 -26.69 -14.02 -16.92
CA VAL A 403 -26.00 -14.18 -15.64
C VAL A 403 -26.96 -13.66 -14.57
N GLN A 404 -27.78 -14.53 -14.00
CA GLN A 404 -28.53 -14.19 -12.80
C GLN A 404 -27.61 -14.30 -11.60
N GLY A 405 -27.27 -13.13 -11.06
CA GLY A 405 -26.83 -12.88 -9.71
C GLY A 405 -26.00 -13.96 -9.00
N ILE A 406 -24.72 -14.10 -9.35
CA ILE A 406 -23.75 -14.64 -8.40
C ILE A 406 -23.15 -13.44 -7.63
N GLY A 407 -24.01 -12.69 -6.97
CA GLY A 407 -23.62 -11.62 -6.09
C GLY A 407 -24.34 -11.80 -4.75
N ARG A 408 -23.98 -11.01 -3.76
CA ARG A 408 -24.63 -11.01 -2.42
C ARG A 408 -26.16 -11.01 -2.45
N GLU A 409 -26.79 -10.60 -3.54
CA GLU A 409 -28.25 -10.60 -3.72
C GLU A 409 -28.82 -12.01 -3.82
N ALA A 410 -28.06 -12.99 -4.34
CA ALA A 410 -28.50 -14.38 -4.39
C ALA A 410 -28.57 -15.08 -3.02
N TYR A 411 -27.97 -14.49 -1.99
CA TYR A 411 -27.98 -15.00 -0.61
C TYR A 411 -28.92 -14.24 0.33
N ARG A 412 -29.68 -13.26 -0.19
CA ARG A 412 -30.64 -12.46 0.59
C ARG A 412 -32.09 -12.84 0.36
N SER A 413 -32.37 -13.86 -0.45
CA SER A 413 -33.71 -14.42 -0.65
C SER A 413 -33.99 -15.61 0.25
#